data_a0d8475eef75d68e8c4a513c82dea6f2
#
_entry.id   a0d8475eef75d68e8c4a513c82dea6f2
#
_cell.length_a   1.000
_cell.length_b   1.000
_cell.length_c   1.000
_cell.angle_alpha   90.00
_cell.angle_beta   90.00
_cell.angle_gamma   90.00
#
_symmetry.space_group_name_H-M   'P 1'
#
loop_
_entity.id
_entity.type
_entity.pdbx_description
1 polymer ?
#
loop_
_entity_poly.entity_id
_entity_poly.type
_entity_poly.pdbx_seq_one_letter_code
_entity_poly.pdbx_strand_id
1 'polypeptide(L)'
;MARIINQVAVFGLGKVGELVALLLADAGFKVVGLDAEPRPMHTADGVELEVRPLDVTDDPGLRESLRGVDAVVSCLPFHLNMMVAEAAHDAGVHYFDLTEDVPTTNRVIELAAARPPSGRAQSAFAPQCGLAPGLIGIVGASLAEGFDEIRSIELKVGALPQNPTGLLGYAFNWSAEGVVNEYLNDCEVLRSGRRQMVPAMTEKERVLIGGIELEAALTSGGLGTMCETYEGQVNRLDYKTLRYPGHFRQMHFLFDELNLRDQRELIGRLLVDAKPPVNDDIVYLHAAVEGVKNAEPFR
;
A
#
# COMPACT_ATOMS: atom_id res chain seq x y z
N MET A 1 26.16 8.89 14.04
CA MET A 1 26.23 8.88 12.56
C MET A 1 25.05 8.08 12.06
N ALA A 2 24.31 8.58 11.07
CA ALA A 2 23.28 7.78 10.42
C ALA A 2 23.94 6.54 9.78
N ARG A 3 23.35 5.36 9.96
CA ARG A 3 23.83 4.12 9.33
C ARG A 3 23.55 4.21 7.84
N ILE A 4 24.57 4.07 7.02
CA ILE A 4 24.42 4.05 5.55
C ILE A 4 23.84 2.67 5.18
N ILE A 5 22.74 2.65 4.46
CA ILE A 5 22.17 1.42 3.91
C ILE A 5 22.96 1.05 2.65
N ASN A 6 23.55 -0.16 2.63
CA ASN A 6 24.25 -0.70 1.47
C ASN A 6 23.65 -2.01 1.00
N GLN A 7 23.21 -2.88 1.92
CA GLN A 7 22.66 -4.19 1.63
C GLN A 7 21.19 -4.26 2.03
N VAL A 8 20.33 -4.58 1.07
CA VAL A 8 18.88 -4.66 1.24
C VAL A 8 18.40 -6.08 0.95
N ALA A 9 17.58 -6.63 1.86
CA ALA A 9 16.86 -7.86 1.63
C ALA A 9 15.43 -7.55 1.18
N VAL A 10 14.96 -8.14 0.08
CA VAL A 10 13.59 -8.04 -0.40
C VAL A 10 12.89 -9.37 -0.19
N PHE A 11 11.85 -9.37 0.63
CA PHE A 11 11.04 -10.55 0.96
C PHE A 11 9.78 -10.59 0.13
N GLY A 12 9.54 -11.72 -0.55
CA GLY A 12 8.44 -11.90 -1.49
C GLY A 12 8.79 -11.35 -2.88
N LEU A 13 9.15 -12.25 -3.81
CA LEU A 13 9.54 -11.92 -5.18
C LEU A 13 8.39 -12.13 -6.17
N GLY A 14 7.18 -11.77 -5.76
CA GLY A 14 6.05 -11.63 -6.67
C GLY A 14 6.22 -10.43 -7.62
N LYS A 15 5.20 -10.07 -8.39
CA LYS A 15 5.24 -8.97 -9.37
C LYS A 15 5.82 -7.65 -8.82
N VAL A 16 5.45 -7.29 -7.59
CA VAL A 16 5.90 -6.04 -6.96
C VAL A 16 7.30 -6.20 -6.40
N GLY A 17 7.58 -7.28 -5.65
CA GLY A 17 8.87 -7.47 -5.01
C GLY A 17 10.01 -7.68 -6.01
N GLU A 18 9.74 -8.37 -7.12
CA GLU A 18 10.70 -8.47 -8.22
C GLU A 18 11.09 -7.08 -8.75
N LEU A 19 10.11 -6.23 -9.05
CA LEU A 19 10.37 -4.87 -9.52
C LEU A 19 11.13 -4.04 -8.48
N VAL A 20 10.74 -4.12 -7.21
CA VAL A 20 11.42 -3.42 -6.11
C VAL A 20 12.88 -3.85 -6.01
N ALA A 21 13.15 -5.15 -6.08
CA ALA A 21 14.51 -5.67 -6.03
C ALA A 21 15.37 -5.19 -7.19
N LEU A 22 14.82 -5.18 -8.42
CA LEU A 22 15.49 -4.68 -9.62
C LEU A 22 15.79 -3.17 -9.51
N LEU A 23 14.81 -2.36 -9.12
CA LEU A 23 14.99 -0.92 -8.98
C LEU A 23 16.02 -0.56 -7.89
N LEU A 24 16.05 -1.29 -6.79
CA LEU A 24 17.07 -1.11 -5.74
C LEU A 24 18.46 -1.47 -6.26
N ALA A 25 18.59 -2.55 -7.03
CA ALA A 25 19.87 -2.93 -7.64
C ALA A 25 20.34 -1.88 -8.65
N ASP A 26 19.45 -1.39 -9.52
CA ASP A 26 19.75 -0.31 -10.47
C ASP A 26 20.14 1.00 -9.77
N ALA A 27 19.61 1.23 -8.56
CA ALA A 27 20.00 2.38 -7.71
C ALA A 27 21.35 2.16 -6.99
N GLY A 28 22.02 1.01 -7.18
CA GLY A 28 23.35 0.71 -6.66
C GLY A 28 23.39 0.05 -5.30
N PHE A 29 22.25 -0.41 -4.75
CA PHE A 29 22.23 -1.22 -3.54
C PHE A 29 22.65 -2.66 -3.84
N LYS A 30 23.28 -3.32 -2.85
CA LYS A 30 23.43 -4.77 -2.87
C LYS A 30 22.11 -5.40 -2.45
N VAL A 31 21.47 -6.13 -3.35
CA VAL A 31 20.15 -6.71 -3.11
C VAL A 31 20.27 -8.22 -2.99
N VAL A 32 19.58 -8.79 -2.00
CA VAL A 32 19.27 -10.22 -1.91
C VAL A 32 17.76 -10.39 -1.92
N GLY A 33 17.26 -11.14 -2.89
CA GLY A 33 15.86 -11.50 -2.98
C GLY A 33 15.58 -12.80 -2.21
N LEU A 34 14.48 -12.84 -1.47
CA LEU A 34 14.08 -13.97 -0.61
C LEU A 34 12.61 -14.33 -0.90
N ASP A 35 12.37 -15.57 -1.30
CA ASP A 35 11.03 -16.09 -1.62
C ASP A 35 10.97 -17.58 -1.33
N ALA A 36 9.78 -18.13 -1.07
CA ALA A 36 9.61 -19.57 -0.88
C ALA A 36 9.93 -20.35 -2.15
N GLU A 37 9.64 -19.77 -3.32
CA GLU A 37 9.89 -20.35 -4.64
C GLU A 37 10.63 -19.34 -5.55
N PRO A 38 11.90 -19.02 -5.27
CA PRO A 38 12.63 -17.99 -5.99
C PRO A 38 12.90 -18.40 -7.44
N ARG A 39 12.88 -17.40 -8.33
CA ARG A 39 13.27 -17.55 -9.73
C ARG A 39 14.52 -16.74 -10.02
N PRO A 40 15.36 -17.13 -10.96
CA PRO A 40 16.48 -16.31 -11.40
C PRO A 40 16.01 -14.93 -11.86
N MET A 41 16.69 -13.89 -11.42
CA MET A 41 16.38 -12.51 -11.74
C MET A 41 17.62 -11.81 -12.32
N HIS A 42 17.41 -10.94 -13.29
CA HIS A 42 18.49 -10.19 -13.93
C HIS A 42 18.08 -8.72 -14.06
N THR A 43 19.02 -7.83 -13.78
CA THR A 43 18.87 -6.40 -14.05
C THR A 43 18.78 -6.13 -15.56
N ALA A 44 18.41 -4.90 -15.93
CA ALA A 44 18.26 -4.51 -17.34
C ALA A 44 19.59 -4.65 -18.16
N ASP A 45 20.73 -4.51 -17.51
CA ASP A 45 22.06 -4.71 -18.08
C ASP A 45 22.57 -6.16 -17.99
N GLY A 46 21.72 -7.10 -17.54
CA GLY A 46 21.96 -8.55 -17.54
C GLY A 46 22.76 -9.06 -16.33
N VAL A 47 22.91 -8.27 -15.28
CA VAL A 47 23.54 -8.73 -14.04
C VAL A 47 22.56 -9.61 -13.25
N GLU A 48 23.00 -10.81 -12.89
CA GLU A 48 22.20 -11.74 -12.08
C GLU A 48 22.11 -11.24 -10.64
N LEU A 49 20.87 -11.15 -10.12
CA LEU A 49 20.62 -10.82 -8.72
C LEU A 49 20.73 -12.06 -7.84
N GLU A 50 21.27 -11.88 -6.66
CA GLU A 50 21.27 -12.94 -5.66
C GLU A 50 19.86 -13.22 -5.17
N VAL A 51 19.37 -14.44 -5.39
CA VAL A 51 18.08 -14.90 -4.88
C VAL A 51 18.26 -16.18 -4.08
N ARG A 52 17.50 -16.30 -2.97
CA ARG A 52 17.60 -17.46 -2.08
C ARG A 52 16.20 -17.96 -1.69
N PRO A 53 16.02 -19.29 -1.56
CA PRO A 53 14.79 -19.84 -1.03
C PRO A 53 14.67 -19.54 0.46
N LEU A 54 13.50 -19.05 0.88
CA LEU A 54 13.18 -18.81 2.28
C LEU A 54 11.67 -18.89 2.50
N ASP A 55 11.25 -19.77 3.38
CA ASP A 55 9.94 -19.71 4.02
C ASP A 55 10.06 -18.82 5.26
N VAL A 56 9.36 -17.68 5.27
CA VAL A 56 9.43 -16.72 6.39
C VAL A 56 8.80 -17.27 7.68
N THR A 57 8.07 -18.38 7.63
CA THR A 57 7.55 -19.09 8.80
C THR A 57 8.63 -19.93 9.49
N ASP A 58 9.77 -20.18 8.84
CA ASP A 58 10.96 -20.74 9.45
C ASP A 58 11.75 -19.66 10.21
N ASP A 59 11.44 -19.44 11.49
CA ASP A 59 12.05 -18.37 12.30
C ASP A 59 13.59 -18.44 12.34
N PRO A 60 14.25 -19.60 12.50
CA PRO A 60 15.71 -19.68 12.41
C PRO A 60 16.27 -19.23 11.05
N GLY A 61 15.66 -19.67 9.95
CA GLY A 61 16.04 -19.27 8.60
C GLY A 61 15.84 -17.79 8.35
N LEU A 62 14.71 -17.23 8.80
CA LEU A 62 14.39 -15.81 8.71
C LEU A 62 15.45 -14.96 9.44
N ARG A 63 15.80 -15.31 10.68
CA ARG A 63 16.82 -14.58 11.47
C ARG A 63 18.22 -14.67 10.87
N GLU A 64 18.58 -15.84 10.32
CA GLU A 64 19.86 -16.02 9.64
C GLU A 64 19.94 -15.16 8.36
N SER A 65 18.86 -15.04 7.62
CA SER A 65 18.79 -14.24 6.39
C SER A 65 19.04 -12.75 6.60
N LEU A 66 18.86 -12.25 7.82
CA LEU A 66 19.11 -10.85 8.20
C LEU A 66 20.54 -10.54 8.58
N ARG A 67 21.45 -11.53 8.62
CA ARG A 67 22.85 -11.30 8.92
C ARG A 67 23.56 -10.50 7.83
N GLY A 68 24.13 -9.38 8.21
CA GLY A 68 24.82 -8.48 7.28
C GLY A 68 23.92 -7.59 6.43
N VAL A 69 22.61 -7.69 6.62
CA VAL A 69 21.60 -6.84 5.98
C VAL A 69 21.44 -5.53 6.76
N ASP A 70 21.29 -4.42 6.04
CA ASP A 70 21.06 -3.10 6.62
C ASP A 70 19.58 -2.73 6.66
N ALA A 71 18.84 -3.14 5.62
CA ALA A 71 17.41 -2.87 5.49
C ALA A 71 16.65 -4.05 4.89
N VAL A 72 15.39 -4.18 5.27
CA VAL A 72 14.42 -5.14 4.73
C VAL A 72 13.31 -4.39 4.03
N VAL A 73 12.89 -4.86 2.85
CA VAL A 73 11.65 -4.47 2.21
C VAL A 73 10.76 -5.72 2.14
N SER A 74 9.64 -5.72 2.86
CA SER A 74 8.66 -6.80 2.82
C SER A 74 7.61 -6.52 1.76
N CYS A 75 7.58 -7.34 0.72
CA CYS A 75 6.55 -7.37 -0.33
C CYS A 75 5.63 -8.58 -0.17
N LEU A 76 5.56 -9.11 1.04
CA LEU A 76 4.74 -10.26 1.42
C LEU A 76 3.28 -9.87 1.68
N PRO A 77 2.35 -10.83 1.70
CA PRO A 77 1.01 -10.61 2.24
C PRO A 77 1.07 -10.06 3.67
N PHE A 78 0.16 -9.16 4.03
CA PHE A 78 0.20 -8.38 5.27
C PHE A 78 0.29 -9.24 6.54
N HIS A 79 -0.34 -10.42 6.57
CA HIS A 79 -0.32 -11.33 7.72
C HIS A 79 1.06 -11.92 8.03
N LEU A 80 2.01 -11.87 7.08
CA LEU A 80 3.40 -12.33 7.29
C LEU A 80 4.34 -11.18 7.70
N ASN A 81 3.93 -9.94 7.55
CA ASN A 81 4.77 -8.77 7.80
C ASN A 81 5.27 -8.69 9.24
N MET A 82 4.45 -9.06 10.23
CA MET A 82 4.86 -8.99 11.63
C MET A 82 6.05 -9.90 11.95
N MET A 83 6.12 -11.10 11.34
CA MET A 83 7.24 -12.02 11.54
C MET A 83 8.56 -11.38 11.07
N VAL A 84 8.53 -10.76 9.89
CA VAL A 84 9.70 -10.07 9.33
C VAL A 84 10.05 -8.82 10.14
N ALA A 85 9.06 -8.04 10.58
CA ALA A 85 9.26 -6.84 11.38
C ALA A 85 9.89 -7.15 12.75
N GLU A 86 9.42 -8.21 13.44
CA GLU A 86 9.98 -8.67 14.72
C GLU A 86 11.44 -9.13 14.55
N ALA A 87 11.73 -9.94 13.53
CA ALA A 87 13.07 -10.39 13.24
C ALA A 87 14.02 -9.20 12.90
N ALA A 88 13.53 -8.23 12.10
CA ALA A 88 14.29 -7.02 11.77
C ALA A 88 14.55 -6.15 13.01
N HIS A 89 13.56 -5.99 13.89
CA HIS A 89 13.70 -5.27 15.15
C HIS A 89 14.77 -5.91 16.05
N ASP A 90 14.69 -7.22 16.25
CA ASP A 90 15.66 -7.96 17.06
C ASP A 90 17.09 -7.85 16.49
N ALA A 91 17.22 -7.90 15.17
CA ALA A 91 18.48 -7.78 14.46
C ALA A 91 19.00 -6.32 14.39
N GLY A 92 18.18 -5.32 14.71
CA GLY A 92 18.48 -3.89 14.52
C GLY A 92 18.66 -3.53 13.05
N VAL A 93 17.81 -4.04 12.19
CA VAL A 93 17.73 -3.81 10.74
C VAL A 93 16.60 -2.85 10.43
N HIS A 94 16.74 -1.96 9.46
CA HIS A 94 15.66 -1.07 9.00
C HIS A 94 14.58 -1.91 8.33
N TYR A 95 13.31 -1.52 8.51
CA TYR A 95 12.16 -2.26 8.00
C TYR A 95 11.22 -1.35 7.19
N PHE A 96 10.80 -1.86 6.04
CA PHE A 96 9.82 -1.23 5.14
C PHE A 96 8.83 -2.29 4.67
N ASP A 97 7.56 -1.94 4.55
CA ASP A 97 6.54 -2.80 3.93
C ASP A 97 5.55 -1.99 3.10
N LEU A 98 4.66 -2.69 2.40
CA LEU A 98 3.67 -2.10 1.48
C LEU A 98 2.24 -2.28 2.01
N THR A 99 2.06 -2.64 3.29
CA THR A 99 0.75 -3.03 3.82
C THR A 99 -0.26 -1.88 3.83
N GLU A 100 -1.49 -2.19 3.49
CA GLU A 100 -2.67 -1.36 3.69
C GLU A 100 -3.40 -1.68 5.01
N ASP A 101 -3.02 -2.80 5.67
CA ASP A 101 -3.69 -3.29 6.87
C ASP A 101 -3.36 -2.42 8.09
N VAL A 102 -4.35 -1.70 8.60
CA VAL A 102 -4.20 -0.76 9.72
C VAL A 102 -3.78 -1.46 11.02
N PRO A 103 -4.36 -2.62 11.42
CA PRO A 103 -3.89 -3.36 12.60
C PRO A 103 -2.42 -3.76 12.52
N THR A 104 -1.96 -4.28 11.39
CA THR A 104 -0.55 -4.63 11.16
C THR A 104 0.34 -3.40 11.26
N THR A 105 -0.04 -2.29 10.61
CA THR A 105 0.67 -1.02 10.67
C THR A 105 0.87 -0.54 12.12
N ASN A 106 -0.21 -0.51 12.92
CA ASN A 106 -0.14 -0.08 14.32
C ASN A 106 0.82 -0.95 15.13
N ARG A 107 0.79 -2.27 14.95
CA ARG A 107 1.72 -3.17 15.63
C ARG A 107 3.18 -2.95 15.22
N VAL A 108 3.45 -2.67 13.95
CA VAL A 108 4.80 -2.32 13.45
C VAL A 108 5.28 -1.02 14.09
N ILE A 109 4.42 -0.01 14.21
CA ILE A 109 4.73 1.27 14.87
C ILE A 109 5.02 1.06 16.36
N GLU A 110 4.19 0.28 17.07
CA GLU A 110 4.41 -0.08 18.48
C GLU A 110 5.74 -0.80 18.68
N LEU A 111 6.06 -1.75 17.81
CA LEU A 111 7.32 -2.48 17.83
C LEU A 111 8.51 -1.54 17.64
N ALA A 112 8.41 -0.61 16.69
CA ALA A 112 9.46 0.38 16.40
C ALA A 112 9.72 1.34 17.58
N ALA A 113 8.70 1.63 18.39
CA ALA A 113 8.85 2.46 19.58
C ALA A 113 9.60 1.74 20.73
N ALA A 114 9.63 0.41 20.71
CA ALA A 114 10.34 -0.39 21.70
C ALA A 114 11.85 -0.39 21.44
N ARG A 115 12.64 -0.53 22.51
CA ARG A 115 14.09 -0.65 22.38
C ARG A 115 14.47 -2.06 21.89
N PRO A 116 15.28 -2.18 20.81
CA PRO A 116 15.67 -3.49 20.30
C PRO A 116 16.46 -4.30 21.34
N PRO A 117 16.17 -5.61 21.50
CA PRO A 117 16.87 -6.49 22.43
C PRO A 117 18.39 -6.58 22.17
N SER A 118 18.80 -6.39 20.93
CA SER A 118 20.21 -6.39 20.51
C SER A 118 21.04 -5.26 21.12
N GLY A 119 20.41 -4.25 21.75
CA GLY A 119 21.09 -3.06 22.25
C GLY A 119 21.69 -2.16 21.16
N ARG A 120 21.42 -2.46 19.88
CA ARG A 120 21.82 -1.63 18.74
C ARG A 120 21.07 -0.30 18.73
N ALA A 121 21.53 0.64 17.90
CA ALA A 121 20.81 1.88 17.66
C ALA A 121 19.42 1.57 17.07
N GLN A 122 18.45 2.40 17.41
CA GLN A 122 17.09 2.28 16.88
C GLN A 122 17.12 2.35 15.36
N SER A 123 16.46 1.38 14.71
CA SER A 123 16.29 1.31 13.25
C SER A 123 15.03 2.06 12.83
N ALA A 124 15.01 2.54 11.60
CA ALA A 124 13.79 3.09 11.01
C ALA A 124 12.84 1.97 10.63
N PHE A 125 11.58 2.14 10.97
CA PHE A 125 10.46 1.27 10.57
C PHE A 125 9.45 2.14 9.85
N ALA A 126 9.22 1.84 8.58
CA ALA A 126 8.28 2.58 7.74
C ALA A 126 7.32 1.57 7.07
N PRO A 127 6.22 1.24 7.72
CA PRO A 127 5.13 0.52 7.07
C PRO A 127 4.43 1.43 6.05
N GLN A 128 3.56 0.85 5.21
CA GLN A 128 2.72 1.61 4.28
C GLN A 128 3.50 2.34 3.17
N CYS A 129 4.60 1.78 2.69
CA CYS A 129 5.39 2.34 1.58
C CYS A 129 4.89 1.89 0.20
N GLY A 130 3.58 1.63 0.05
CA GLY A 130 2.96 1.21 -1.21
C GLY A 130 2.52 2.38 -2.09
N LEU A 131 1.57 2.07 -2.98
CA LEU A 131 0.93 3.06 -3.86
C LEU A 131 -0.11 3.89 -3.08
N ALA A 132 -0.99 3.19 -2.37
CA ALA A 132 -2.00 3.72 -1.46
C ALA A 132 -2.29 2.65 -0.37
N PRO A 133 -1.82 2.84 0.84
CA PRO A 133 -1.09 4.00 1.38
C PRO A 133 0.37 4.07 0.90
N GLY A 134 0.92 5.29 0.87
CA GLY A 134 2.31 5.57 0.50
C GLY A 134 2.42 6.68 -0.55
N LEU A 135 2.69 6.34 -1.81
CA LEU A 135 2.97 7.32 -2.87
C LEU A 135 1.89 8.40 -2.99
N ILE A 136 0.61 8.04 -2.96
CA ILE A 136 -0.47 9.03 -3.09
C ILE A 136 -0.48 10.05 -1.94
N GLY A 137 -0.15 9.59 -0.73
CA GLY A 137 0.01 10.46 0.44
C GLY A 137 1.17 11.44 0.28
N ILE A 138 2.32 10.97 -0.22
CA ILE A 138 3.48 11.81 -0.52
C ILE A 138 3.12 12.87 -1.56
N VAL A 139 2.44 12.49 -2.65
CA VAL A 139 1.98 13.43 -3.69
C VAL A 139 1.02 14.46 -3.10
N GLY A 140 0.03 14.02 -2.31
CA GLY A 140 -0.91 14.91 -1.64
C GLY A 140 -0.23 15.91 -0.70
N ALA A 141 0.70 15.44 0.11
CA ALA A 141 1.48 16.27 1.02
C ALA A 141 2.35 17.28 0.25
N SER A 142 3.03 16.86 -0.81
CA SER A 142 3.85 17.73 -1.64
C SER A 142 3.02 18.81 -2.34
N LEU A 143 1.83 18.48 -2.83
CA LEU A 143 0.90 19.47 -3.39
C LEU A 143 0.41 20.47 -2.34
N ALA A 144 0.24 20.03 -1.10
CA ALA A 144 -0.19 20.87 0.01
C ALA A 144 0.89 21.85 0.48
N GLU A 145 2.15 21.60 0.15
CA GLU A 145 3.24 22.51 0.48
C GLU A 145 3.04 23.90 -0.16
N GLY A 146 3.25 24.93 0.65
CA GLY A 146 3.14 26.32 0.22
C GLY A 146 1.71 26.86 0.10
N PHE A 147 0.68 26.14 0.60
CA PHE A 147 -0.61 26.72 0.85
C PHE A 147 -0.61 27.48 2.19
N ASP A 148 -1.24 28.67 2.20
CA ASP A 148 -1.44 29.47 3.42
C ASP A 148 -2.54 28.83 4.29
N GLU A 149 -3.57 28.28 3.65
CA GLU A 149 -4.70 27.57 4.26
C GLU A 149 -5.16 26.45 3.34
N ILE A 150 -5.33 25.24 3.86
CA ILE A 150 -5.80 24.08 3.11
C ILE A 150 -7.26 23.79 3.48
N ARG A 151 -8.14 23.90 2.50
CA ARG A 151 -9.56 23.56 2.68
C ARG A 151 -9.79 22.07 2.50
N SER A 152 -9.26 21.49 1.42
CA SER A 152 -9.44 20.06 1.14
C SER A 152 -8.22 19.43 0.47
N ILE A 153 -8.01 18.15 0.78
CA ILE A 153 -7.11 17.24 0.07
C ILE A 153 -7.94 16.05 -0.41
N GLU A 154 -7.96 15.83 -1.71
CA GLU A 154 -8.67 14.71 -2.35
C GLU A 154 -7.68 13.81 -3.05
N LEU A 155 -7.64 12.53 -2.64
CA LEU A 155 -6.74 11.53 -3.18
C LEU A 155 -7.53 10.39 -3.80
N LYS A 156 -7.13 9.98 -5.03
CA LYS A 156 -7.83 8.91 -5.74
C LYS A 156 -6.80 8.03 -6.45
N VAL A 157 -6.95 6.70 -6.30
CA VAL A 157 -6.09 5.72 -6.98
C VAL A 157 -6.92 4.58 -7.54
N GLY A 158 -6.56 4.10 -8.71
CA GLY A 158 -7.11 2.87 -9.30
C GLY A 158 -6.04 2.09 -10.01
N ALA A 159 -5.84 0.83 -9.63
CA ALA A 159 -5.09 -0.16 -10.39
C ALA A 159 -6.10 -1.01 -11.18
N LEU A 160 -6.12 -0.87 -12.50
CA LEU A 160 -7.19 -1.34 -13.36
C LEU A 160 -6.65 -2.06 -14.59
N PRO A 161 -7.36 -3.05 -15.16
CA PRO A 161 -7.02 -3.56 -16.49
C PRO A 161 -7.23 -2.47 -17.55
N GLN A 162 -6.33 -2.35 -18.54
CA GLN A 162 -6.51 -1.42 -19.66
C GLN A 162 -7.71 -1.83 -20.53
N ASN A 163 -7.96 -3.14 -20.62
CA ASN A 163 -9.05 -3.74 -21.38
C ASN A 163 -10.07 -4.39 -20.42
N PRO A 164 -10.99 -3.59 -19.81
CA PRO A 164 -11.95 -4.11 -18.83
C PRO A 164 -12.92 -5.11 -19.47
N THR A 165 -13.19 -6.21 -18.78
CA THR A 165 -14.11 -7.26 -19.23
C THR A 165 -15.18 -7.58 -18.20
N GLY A 166 -16.39 -7.89 -18.70
CA GLY A 166 -17.56 -8.22 -17.87
C GLY A 166 -18.05 -7.04 -17.04
N LEU A 167 -18.99 -7.29 -16.15
CA LEU A 167 -19.67 -6.25 -15.36
C LEU A 167 -18.78 -5.62 -14.28
N LEU A 168 -17.81 -6.38 -13.76
CA LEU A 168 -16.89 -5.84 -12.76
C LEU A 168 -15.85 -4.88 -13.35
N GLY A 169 -15.49 -5.06 -14.63
CA GLY A 169 -14.44 -4.26 -15.26
C GLY A 169 -13.12 -4.29 -14.48
N TYR A 170 -12.80 -5.39 -13.80
CA TYR A 170 -11.69 -5.50 -12.89
C TYR A 170 -10.90 -6.80 -13.08
N ALA A 171 -9.64 -6.79 -12.67
CA ALA A 171 -8.77 -7.97 -12.56
C ALA A 171 -7.96 -7.87 -11.27
N PHE A 172 -7.77 -9.01 -10.58
CA PHE A 172 -7.11 -9.02 -9.28
C PHE A 172 -5.60 -9.15 -9.44
N ASN A 173 -4.93 -8.07 -9.79
CA ASN A 173 -3.48 -8.02 -9.97
C ASN A 173 -2.69 -7.95 -8.67
N TRP A 174 -3.38 -7.75 -7.54
CA TRP A 174 -2.83 -7.73 -6.20
C TRP A 174 -3.76 -8.47 -5.24
N SER A 175 -3.56 -8.37 -3.93
CA SER A 175 -4.31 -9.10 -2.90
C SER A 175 -5.84 -8.93 -3.02
N ALA A 176 -6.55 -10.01 -3.34
CA ALA A 176 -8.02 -10.00 -3.33
C ALA A 176 -8.57 -9.82 -1.91
N GLU A 177 -7.88 -10.33 -0.90
CA GLU A 177 -8.21 -10.10 0.51
C GLU A 177 -8.10 -8.61 0.86
N GLY A 178 -7.03 -7.94 0.42
CA GLY A 178 -6.85 -6.49 0.55
C GLY A 178 -8.00 -5.73 -0.08
N VAL A 179 -8.40 -6.06 -1.33
CA VAL A 179 -9.55 -5.43 -2.00
C VAL A 179 -10.85 -5.63 -1.23
N VAL A 180 -11.11 -6.83 -0.72
CA VAL A 180 -12.31 -7.11 0.08
C VAL A 180 -12.29 -6.30 1.38
N ASN A 181 -11.14 -6.19 2.03
CA ASN A 181 -10.98 -5.39 3.25
C ASN A 181 -11.18 -3.89 2.98
N GLU A 182 -10.64 -3.36 1.88
CA GLU A 182 -10.89 -1.97 1.46
C GLU A 182 -12.38 -1.65 1.33
N TYR A 183 -13.21 -2.59 0.89
CA TYR A 183 -14.64 -2.40 0.65
C TYR A 183 -15.52 -2.65 1.87
N LEU A 184 -15.03 -3.37 2.86
CA LEU A 184 -15.81 -3.79 4.03
C LEU A 184 -15.42 -3.10 5.33
N ASN A 185 -14.19 -2.59 5.43
CA ASN A 185 -13.75 -1.85 6.60
C ASN A 185 -14.14 -0.38 6.49
N ASP A 186 -14.46 0.24 7.63
CA ASP A 186 -14.72 1.68 7.68
C ASP A 186 -13.47 2.47 7.28
N CYS A 187 -13.72 3.64 6.65
CA CYS A 187 -12.71 4.55 6.15
C CYS A 187 -12.47 5.67 7.17
N GLU A 188 -11.21 5.92 7.51
CA GLU A 188 -10.86 7.13 8.23
C GLU A 188 -10.80 8.30 7.26
N VAL A 189 -11.42 9.43 7.64
CA VAL A 189 -11.46 10.66 6.84
C VAL A 189 -11.36 11.89 7.77
N LEU A 190 -11.03 13.07 7.21
CA LEU A 190 -11.26 14.33 7.91
C LEU A 190 -12.54 14.99 7.39
N ARG A 191 -13.41 15.36 8.31
CA ARG A 191 -14.61 16.17 8.04
C ARG A 191 -14.69 17.28 9.10
N SER A 192 -14.79 18.52 8.64
CA SER A 192 -14.75 19.70 9.53
C SER A 192 -13.50 19.72 10.41
N GLY A 193 -12.36 19.31 9.87
CA GLY A 193 -11.06 19.30 10.54
C GLY A 193 -10.87 18.19 11.57
N ARG A 194 -11.78 17.22 11.68
CA ARG A 194 -11.72 16.14 12.68
C ARG A 194 -11.76 14.77 12.03
N ARG A 195 -11.06 13.82 12.61
CA ARG A 195 -11.11 12.43 12.20
C ARG A 195 -12.48 11.83 12.45
N GLN A 196 -12.98 11.11 11.46
CA GLN A 196 -14.23 10.39 11.50
C GLN A 196 -14.10 9.06 10.78
N MET A 197 -14.80 8.05 11.29
CA MET A 197 -14.96 6.78 10.59
C MET A 197 -16.26 6.80 9.80
N VAL A 198 -16.18 6.47 8.52
CA VAL A 198 -17.33 6.46 7.62
C VAL A 198 -17.37 5.13 6.85
N PRO A 199 -18.56 4.63 6.47
CA PRO A 199 -18.65 3.37 5.75
C PRO A 199 -17.94 3.41 4.40
N ALA A 200 -17.25 2.32 4.04
CA ALA A 200 -16.68 2.15 2.72
C ALA A 200 -17.75 2.08 1.63
N MET A 201 -17.34 2.25 0.37
CA MET A 201 -18.16 2.27 -0.84
C MET A 201 -19.27 3.35 -0.83
N THR A 202 -19.11 4.37 0.00
CA THR A 202 -20.00 5.55 0.06
C THR A 202 -19.38 6.77 -0.66
N GLU A 203 -20.08 7.89 -0.67
CA GLU A 203 -19.69 9.15 -1.34
C GLU A 203 -19.24 8.94 -2.78
N LYS A 204 -19.99 8.12 -3.53
CA LYS A 204 -19.69 7.81 -4.94
C LYS A 204 -19.77 9.05 -5.82
N GLU A 205 -18.82 9.17 -6.73
CA GLU A 205 -18.79 10.20 -7.75
C GLU A 205 -18.32 9.63 -9.10
N ARG A 206 -18.58 10.34 -10.18
CA ARG A 206 -17.99 10.08 -11.49
C ARG A 206 -16.85 11.04 -11.73
N VAL A 207 -15.75 10.53 -12.26
CA VAL A 207 -14.56 11.30 -12.57
C VAL A 207 -14.08 10.99 -13.98
N LEU A 208 -13.51 11.99 -14.65
CA LEU A 208 -12.87 11.82 -15.95
C LEU A 208 -11.36 12.01 -15.77
N ILE A 209 -10.60 10.96 -16.01
CA ILE A 209 -9.14 10.97 -15.88
C ILE A 209 -8.52 10.51 -17.19
N GLY A 210 -7.71 11.36 -17.81
CA GLY A 210 -7.07 11.03 -19.09
C GLY A 210 -8.05 10.70 -20.22
N GLY A 211 -9.28 11.24 -20.17
CA GLY A 211 -10.33 10.95 -21.13
C GLY A 211 -11.13 9.66 -20.86
N ILE A 212 -10.83 8.96 -19.78
CA ILE A 212 -11.53 7.74 -19.35
C ILE A 212 -12.51 8.08 -18.24
N GLU A 213 -13.78 7.70 -18.41
CA GLU A 213 -14.79 7.81 -17.36
C GLU A 213 -14.59 6.69 -16.34
N LEU A 214 -14.46 7.10 -15.08
CA LEU A 214 -14.31 6.21 -13.91
C LEU A 214 -15.34 6.59 -12.85
N GLU A 215 -15.61 5.67 -11.94
CA GLU A 215 -16.31 5.97 -10.70
C GLU A 215 -15.33 5.89 -9.51
N ALA A 216 -15.53 6.73 -8.52
CA ALA A 216 -14.75 6.76 -7.30
C ALA A 216 -15.66 6.59 -6.09
N ALA A 217 -15.21 5.85 -5.08
CA ALA A 217 -15.89 5.72 -3.80
C ALA A 217 -14.88 5.62 -2.67
N LEU A 218 -15.27 6.02 -1.47
CA LEU A 218 -14.45 5.84 -0.27
C LEU A 218 -14.10 4.37 -0.07
N THR A 219 -12.82 4.07 0.21
CA THR A 219 -12.36 2.76 0.62
C THR A 219 -11.34 2.89 1.75
N SER A 220 -11.21 1.86 2.56
CA SER A 220 -10.36 1.93 3.75
C SER A 220 -8.86 1.80 3.42
N GLY A 221 -8.02 2.26 4.32
CA GLY A 221 -6.56 2.02 4.33
C GLY A 221 -5.73 3.01 3.51
N GLY A 222 -6.27 3.63 2.46
CA GLY A 222 -5.48 4.39 1.48
C GLY A 222 -4.81 5.68 1.97
N LEU A 223 -5.26 6.27 3.08
CA LEU A 223 -4.70 7.54 3.61
C LEU A 223 -3.46 7.35 4.47
N GLY A 224 -3.21 6.15 4.98
CA GLY A 224 -2.12 5.94 5.91
C GLY A 224 -2.19 6.89 7.11
N THR A 225 -1.11 7.61 7.38
CA THR A 225 -0.99 8.55 8.51
C THR A 225 -1.53 9.96 8.23
N MET A 226 -2.08 10.21 7.05
CA MET A 226 -2.46 11.57 6.64
C MET A 226 -3.57 12.19 7.50
N CYS A 227 -4.54 11.38 7.96
CA CYS A 227 -5.59 11.91 8.85
C CYS A 227 -5.01 12.42 10.16
N GLU A 228 -4.07 11.69 10.76
CA GLU A 228 -3.36 12.13 11.96
C GLU A 228 -2.53 13.39 11.71
N THR A 229 -1.80 13.41 10.59
CA THR A 229 -0.91 14.53 10.22
C THR A 229 -1.68 15.83 10.01
N TYR A 230 -2.84 15.77 9.36
CA TYR A 230 -3.59 16.95 8.94
C TYR A 230 -4.80 17.27 9.82
N GLU A 231 -5.05 16.55 10.93
CA GLU A 231 -6.13 16.84 11.86
C GLU A 231 -6.01 18.26 12.41
N GLY A 232 -7.09 19.01 12.35
CA GLY A 232 -7.13 20.42 12.76
C GLY A 232 -6.50 21.42 11.77
N GLN A 233 -5.83 20.94 10.72
CA GLN A 233 -5.18 21.78 9.71
C GLN A 233 -5.96 21.82 8.39
N VAL A 234 -6.69 20.74 8.06
CA VAL A 234 -7.43 20.59 6.81
C VAL A 234 -8.89 20.30 7.14
N ASN A 235 -9.80 21.04 6.51
CA ASN A 235 -11.23 20.86 6.75
C ASN A 235 -11.76 19.52 6.22
N ARG A 236 -11.30 19.10 5.03
CA ARG A 236 -11.69 17.83 4.39
C ARG A 236 -10.47 17.10 3.84
N LEU A 237 -10.32 15.83 4.21
CA LEU A 237 -9.35 14.92 3.62
C LEU A 237 -10.02 13.57 3.41
N ASP A 238 -9.94 13.03 2.20
CA ASP A 238 -10.40 11.69 1.90
C ASP A 238 -9.59 11.01 0.79
N TYR A 239 -9.70 9.68 0.79
CA TYR A 239 -9.18 8.80 -0.23
C TYR A 239 -10.32 8.01 -0.86
N LYS A 240 -10.32 7.94 -2.17
CA LYS A 240 -11.28 7.13 -2.94
C LYS A 240 -10.56 6.20 -3.90
N THR A 241 -11.06 5.00 -4.00
CA THR A 241 -10.60 4.05 -5.01
C THR A 241 -11.36 4.29 -6.32
N LEU A 242 -10.60 4.30 -7.43
CA LEU A 242 -11.13 4.44 -8.78
C LEU A 242 -11.46 3.07 -9.36
N ARG A 243 -12.61 2.97 -10.02
CA ARG A 243 -13.05 1.76 -10.73
C ARG A 243 -13.77 2.15 -12.04
N TYR A 244 -13.92 1.20 -12.94
CA TYR A 244 -14.79 1.39 -14.11
C TYR A 244 -16.26 1.49 -13.69
N PRO A 245 -17.11 2.27 -14.41
CA PRO A 245 -18.50 2.50 -14.03
C PRO A 245 -19.30 1.21 -13.84
N GLY A 246 -20.00 1.11 -12.72
CA GLY A 246 -20.81 -0.05 -12.35
C GLY A 246 -20.14 -1.05 -11.39
N HIS A 247 -18.84 -0.96 -11.18
CA HIS A 247 -18.11 -1.87 -10.30
C HIS A 247 -18.67 -1.88 -8.87
N PHE A 248 -18.77 -0.71 -8.23
CA PHE A 248 -19.28 -0.62 -6.86
C PHE A 248 -20.72 -1.10 -6.72
N ARG A 249 -21.54 -0.97 -7.78
CA ARG A 249 -22.90 -1.55 -7.79
C ARG A 249 -22.86 -3.08 -7.71
N GLN A 250 -21.94 -3.73 -8.44
CA GLN A 250 -21.78 -5.19 -8.37
C GLN A 250 -21.26 -5.64 -7.01
N MET A 251 -20.34 -4.86 -6.41
CA MET A 251 -19.84 -5.17 -5.07
C MET A 251 -20.93 -5.01 -4.01
N HIS A 252 -21.79 -3.99 -4.09
CA HIS A 252 -22.98 -3.87 -3.24
C HIS A 252 -23.94 -5.05 -3.40
N PHE A 253 -24.16 -5.52 -4.63
CA PHE A 253 -24.97 -6.71 -4.85
C PHE A 253 -24.39 -7.92 -4.10
N LEU A 254 -23.09 -8.16 -4.20
CA LEU A 254 -22.46 -9.30 -3.50
C LEU A 254 -22.53 -9.14 -1.98
N PHE A 255 -22.16 -7.99 -1.46
CA PHE A 255 -22.02 -7.81 -0.02
C PHE A 255 -23.37 -7.59 0.68
N ASP A 256 -24.26 -6.82 0.10
CA ASP A 256 -25.49 -6.38 0.76
C ASP A 256 -26.70 -7.21 0.37
N GLU A 257 -26.95 -7.47 -0.94
CA GLU A 257 -28.11 -8.22 -1.37
C GLU A 257 -27.93 -9.72 -1.18
N LEU A 258 -26.74 -10.27 -1.44
CA LEU A 258 -26.43 -11.68 -1.15
C LEU A 258 -25.98 -11.92 0.28
N ASN A 259 -25.86 -10.87 1.10
CA ASN A 259 -25.48 -10.92 2.52
C ASN A 259 -24.14 -11.66 2.78
N LEU A 260 -23.12 -11.37 1.94
CA LEU A 260 -21.84 -12.09 2.00
C LEU A 260 -20.73 -11.31 2.75
N ARG A 261 -21.06 -10.23 3.49
CA ARG A 261 -20.05 -9.41 4.20
C ARG A 261 -19.15 -10.21 5.13
N ASP A 262 -19.68 -11.24 5.78
CA ASP A 262 -18.96 -12.08 6.74
C ASP A 262 -18.20 -13.25 6.06
N GLN A 263 -18.30 -13.39 4.72
CA GLN A 263 -17.68 -14.48 3.95
C GLN A 263 -16.45 -13.99 3.18
N ARG A 264 -15.57 -13.17 3.83
CA ARG A 264 -14.45 -12.46 3.18
C ARG A 264 -13.55 -13.37 2.36
N GLU A 265 -13.10 -14.48 2.96
CA GLU A 265 -12.21 -15.44 2.28
C GLU A 265 -12.88 -16.10 1.06
N LEU A 266 -14.17 -16.49 1.21
CA LEU A 266 -14.93 -17.07 0.11
C LEU A 266 -15.04 -16.09 -1.06
N ILE A 267 -15.39 -14.84 -0.77
CA ILE A 267 -15.51 -13.81 -1.79
C ILE A 267 -14.15 -13.55 -2.45
N GLY A 268 -13.08 -13.41 -1.67
CA GLY A 268 -11.73 -13.21 -2.21
C GLY A 268 -11.37 -14.31 -3.22
N ARG A 269 -11.56 -15.56 -2.88
CA ARG A 269 -11.33 -16.71 -3.78
C ARG A 269 -12.19 -16.65 -5.04
N LEU A 270 -13.51 -16.45 -4.89
CA LEU A 270 -14.45 -16.39 -6.01
C LEU A 270 -14.09 -15.25 -6.98
N LEU A 271 -13.67 -14.11 -6.45
CA LEU A 271 -13.30 -12.94 -7.26
C LEU A 271 -12.00 -13.19 -8.04
N VAL A 272 -10.99 -13.80 -7.45
CA VAL A 272 -9.73 -14.15 -8.14
C VAL A 272 -9.99 -15.19 -9.22
N ASP A 273 -10.76 -16.23 -8.91
CA ASP A 273 -11.08 -17.30 -9.88
C ASP A 273 -11.87 -16.75 -11.07
N ALA A 274 -12.81 -15.82 -10.82
CA ALA A 274 -13.62 -15.20 -11.86
C ALA A 274 -12.88 -14.11 -12.66
N LYS A 275 -11.92 -13.43 -12.06
CA LYS A 275 -11.19 -12.27 -12.59
C LYS A 275 -9.71 -12.38 -12.28
N PRO A 276 -8.99 -13.37 -12.87
CA PRO A 276 -7.58 -13.59 -12.61
C PRO A 276 -6.73 -12.37 -13.04
N PRO A 277 -5.49 -12.29 -12.54
CA PRO A 277 -4.56 -11.23 -12.91
C PRO A 277 -4.35 -11.11 -14.43
N VAL A 278 -4.16 -9.87 -14.88
CA VAL A 278 -3.81 -9.54 -16.28
C VAL A 278 -2.42 -8.90 -16.36
N ASN A 279 -1.84 -8.83 -17.56
CA ASN A 279 -0.52 -8.22 -17.78
C ASN A 279 -0.64 -6.82 -18.43
N ASP A 280 -1.85 -6.36 -18.71
CA ASP A 280 -2.16 -5.09 -19.36
C ASP A 280 -2.83 -4.11 -18.41
N ASP A 281 -2.39 -4.07 -17.17
CA ASP A 281 -2.92 -3.16 -16.17
C ASP A 281 -2.34 -1.74 -16.27
N ILE A 282 -3.09 -0.78 -15.73
CA ILE A 282 -2.73 0.63 -15.64
C ILE A 282 -3.07 1.18 -14.26
N VAL A 283 -2.25 2.08 -13.76
CA VAL A 283 -2.53 2.83 -12.53
C VAL A 283 -2.98 4.23 -12.88
N TYR A 284 -4.17 4.61 -12.39
CA TYR A 284 -4.66 5.98 -12.36
C TYR A 284 -4.43 6.57 -10.97
N LEU A 285 -3.78 7.72 -10.93
CA LEU A 285 -3.51 8.44 -9.70
C LEU A 285 -3.96 9.90 -9.88
N HIS A 286 -4.80 10.37 -8.96
CA HIS A 286 -5.28 11.73 -8.94
C HIS A 286 -5.17 12.30 -7.53
N ALA A 287 -4.54 13.45 -7.41
CA ALA A 287 -4.47 14.22 -6.16
C ALA A 287 -4.85 15.67 -6.45
N ALA A 288 -5.67 16.24 -5.58
CA ALA A 288 -6.05 17.64 -5.64
C ALA A 288 -6.02 18.26 -4.24
N VAL A 289 -5.50 19.47 -4.15
CA VAL A 289 -5.50 20.29 -2.95
C VAL A 289 -6.19 21.61 -3.26
N GLU A 290 -7.15 21.98 -2.43
CA GLU A 290 -7.86 23.26 -2.55
C GLU A 290 -7.64 24.08 -1.29
N GLY A 291 -7.45 25.37 -1.46
CA GLY A 291 -7.24 26.27 -0.34
C GLY A 291 -6.91 27.70 -0.77
N VAL A 292 -6.08 28.35 0.03
CA VAL A 292 -5.55 29.70 -0.24
C VAL A 292 -4.04 29.57 -0.41
N LYS A 293 -3.51 30.15 -1.47
CA LYS A 293 -2.08 30.21 -1.76
C LYS A 293 -1.73 31.63 -2.25
N ASN A 294 -0.75 32.27 -1.59
CA ASN A 294 -0.41 33.67 -1.83
C ASN A 294 -1.62 34.63 -1.70
N ALA A 295 -2.45 34.39 -0.71
CA ALA A 295 -3.69 35.11 -0.43
C ALA A 295 -4.79 34.99 -1.51
N GLU A 296 -4.67 34.06 -2.47
CA GLU A 296 -5.68 33.80 -3.51
C GLU A 296 -6.22 32.36 -3.41
N PRO A 297 -7.52 32.14 -3.74
CA PRO A 297 -8.05 30.78 -3.86
C PRO A 297 -7.30 29.99 -4.92
N PHE A 298 -6.90 28.74 -4.60
CA PHE A 298 -6.10 27.90 -5.50
C PHE A 298 -6.55 26.41 -5.42
N ARG A 299 -6.43 25.72 -6.58
CA ARG A 299 -6.62 24.27 -6.68
C ARG A 299 -5.56 23.64 -7.56
#